data_4869b2c702be4ec74fe413847b9337a9
#
_entry.id   4869b2c702be4ec74fe413847b9337a9
#
_cell.length_a   1.000
_cell.length_b   1.000
_cell.length_c   1.000
_cell.angle_alpha   90.00
_cell.angle_beta   90.00
_cell.angle_gamma   90.00
#
_symmetry.space_group_name_H-M   'P 1'
#
loop_
_entity.id
_entity.type
_entity.pdbx_description
1 polymer ?
#
loop_
_entity_poly.entity_id
_entity_poly.type
_entity_poly.pdbx_seq_one_letter_code
_entity_poly.pdbx_strand_id
1 'polypeptide(L)'
;VVRDSHFSLDSYWSLKEGHNQHEIVNTKEVSQQLYDLLMEAIRIRMVSDVSMGVLLSGGIDSNAIVAMMNSCTRQIKTFTVGFEDELYDERREARFLADRLDTDHHEMVVKPDVLDILPKLACAYDEPFADPSAVPSYYVAQMARQHVPVVLNGDGGDENFAGYGTYIQGIVGSRLESIPSKLGGFLSKILDQKKQGKAKSLAQILALSGKSRARNFGHLRRVATLAVTESLLTNDYKELIHGFDSISHLVECYERLDRGDIVNTMLAVDRETFLPDDLLFKIDIATMSHGLEARSPFLDHHFVEFAAKLPGHLKLNRWRKKYIL
;
A
#
# COMPACT_ATOMS: atom_id res chain seq x y z
N VAL A 1 23.56 -20.31 -5.08
CA VAL A 1 24.05 -21.66 -5.39
C VAL A 1 25.45 -21.82 -4.80
N VAL A 2 25.71 -22.94 -4.16
CA VAL A 2 27.05 -23.28 -3.64
C VAL A 2 27.56 -24.46 -4.45
N ARG A 3 28.71 -24.30 -5.11
CA ARG A 3 29.44 -25.35 -5.84
C ARG A 3 30.91 -25.24 -5.55
N ASP A 4 31.55 -26.33 -5.15
CA ASP A 4 33.01 -26.43 -4.92
C ASP A 4 33.58 -25.28 -4.08
N SER A 5 32.91 -24.92 -2.96
CA SER A 5 33.25 -23.80 -2.09
C SER A 5 33.09 -22.40 -2.70
N HIS A 6 32.52 -22.30 -3.89
CA HIS A 6 32.15 -21.02 -4.51
C HIS A 6 30.68 -20.73 -4.27
N PHE A 7 30.43 -19.49 -3.86
CA PHE A 7 29.06 -18.99 -3.65
C PHE A 7 28.67 -18.07 -4.80
N SER A 8 27.52 -18.35 -5.45
CA SER A 8 26.88 -17.43 -6.40
C SER A 8 25.47 -17.11 -5.96
N LEU A 9 25.10 -15.84 -6.08
CA LEU A 9 23.76 -15.34 -5.83
C LEU A 9 23.17 -14.85 -7.15
N ASP A 10 22.14 -15.54 -7.63
CA ASP A 10 21.49 -15.23 -8.90
C ASP A 10 20.01 -14.95 -8.64
N SER A 11 19.46 -13.86 -9.24
CA SER A 11 18.03 -13.60 -9.23
C SER A 11 17.33 -14.51 -10.25
N TYR A 12 16.40 -15.34 -9.79
CA TYR A 12 15.61 -16.22 -10.68
C TYR A 12 14.40 -15.52 -11.30
N TRP A 13 13.96 -14.39 -10.70
CA TRP A 13 12.86 -13.56 -11.20
C TRP A 13 13.11 -12.10 -10.84
N SER A 14 12.71 -11.21 -11.72
CA SER A 14 12.63 -9.78 -11.47
C SER A 14 11.48 -9.19 -12.27
N LEU A 15 10.74 -8.27 -11.69
CA LEU A 15 9.69 -7.55 -12.40
C LEU A 15 10.33 -6.65 -13.46
N LYS A 16 9.96 -6.89 -14.72
CA LYS A 16 10.38 -6.03 -15.84
C LYS A 16 9.40 -4.88 -15.95
N GLU A 17 9.79 -3.74 -15.42
CA GLU A 17 9.06 -2.50 -15.59
C GLU A 17 9.21 -1.97 -17.02
N GLY A 18 8.10 -1.64 -17.65
CA GLY A 18 8.12 -1.04 -18.98
C GLY A 18 6.79 -1.21 -19.72
N HIS A 19 6.35 -0.13 -20.34
CA HIS A 19 5.22 -0.14 -21.25
C HIS A 19 5.59 0.68 -22.51
N ASN A 20 5.00 0.32 -23.63
CA ASN A 20 5.08 1.12 -24.83
C ASN A 20 4.15 2.33 -24.68
N GLN A 21 4.69 3.51 -24.38
CA GLN A 21 3.93 4.76 -24.18
C GLN A 21 3.02 5.13 -25.35
N HIS A 22 3.21 4.53 -26.52
CA HIS A 22 2.51 4.85 -27.77
C HIS A 22 1.50 3.78 -28.21
N GLU A 23 1.31 2.72 -27.43
CA GLU A 23 0.37 1.67 -27.80
C GLU A 23 -1.08 2.12 -27.50
N ILE A 24 -1.92 2.10 -28.54
CA ILE A 24 -3.36 2.36 -28.37
C ILE A 24 -3.96 1.14 -27.63
N VAL A 25 -4.28 1.36 -26.36
CA VAL A 25 -4.80 0.29 -25.52
C VAL A 25 -6.32 0.27 -25.55
N ASN A 26 -6.89 -0.87 -25.96
CA ASN A 26 -8.32 -1.10 -25.86
C ASN A 26 -8.68 -1.37 -24.38
N THR A 27 -9.28 -0.39 -23.73
CA THR A 27 -9.62 -0.44 -22.30
C THR A 27 -10.51 -1.65 -21.95
N LYS A 28 -11.43 -2.07 -22.86
CA LYS A 28 -12.30 -3.22 -22.59
C LYS A 28 -11.52 -4.54 -22.60
N GLU A 29 -10.61 -4.70 -23.55
CA GLU A 29 -9.76 -5.89 -23.62
C GLU A 29 -8.83 -5.97 -22.41
N VAL A 30 -8.24 -4.86 -22.00
CA VAL A 30 -7.39 -4.79 -20.81
C VAL A 30 -8.18 -5.12 -19.54
N SER A 31 -9.39 -4.56 -19.37
CA SER A 31 -10.25 -4.89 -18.24
C SER A 31 -10.61 -6.37 -18.19
N GLN A 32 -10.89 -6.98 -19.36
CA GLN A 32 -11.16 -8.42 -19.42
C GLN A 32 -9.93 -9.26 -19.06
N GLN A 33 -8.76 -8.90 -19.56
CA GLN A 33 -7.52 -9.60 -19.23
C GLN A 33 -7.16 -9.46 -17.73
N LEU A 34 -7.35 -8.28 -17.15
CA LEU A 34 -7.18 -8.07 -15.70
C LEU A 34 -8.13 -8.95 -14.89
N TYR A 35 -9.40 -9.00 -15.31
CA TYR A 35 -10.40 -9.86 -14.66
C TYR A 35 -9.98 -11.34 -14.73
N ASP A 36 -9.57 -11.82 -15.91
CA ASP A 36 -9.19 -13.22 -16.09
C ASP A 36 -7.94 -13.59 -15.27
N LEU A 37 -6.93 -12.72 -15.26
CA LEU A 37 -5.71 -12.91 -14.46
C LEU A 37 -5.99 -12.90 -12.95
N LEU A 38 -6.82 -11.94 -12.47
CA LEU A 38 -7.17 -11.88 -11.06
C LEU A 38 -8.03 -13.08 -10.65
N MET A 39 -8.95 -13.51 -11.49
CA MET A 39 -9.75 -14.70 -11.26
C MET A 39 -8.88 -15.95 -11.13
N GLU A 40 -7.89 -16.11 -12.00
CA GLU A 40 -6.93 -17.22 -11.92
C GLU A 40 -6.08 -17.14 -10.65
N ALA A 41 -5.58 -15.95 -10.32
CA ALA A 41 -4.83 -15.71 -9.09
C ALA A 41 -5.64 -16.08 -7.83
N ILE A 42 -6.93 -15.77 -7.81
CA ILE A 42 -7.85 -16.14 -6.73
C ILE A 42 -8.03 -17.67 -6.70
N ARG A 43 -8.33 -18.30 -7.85
CA ARG A 43 -8.55 -19.76 -7.93
C ARG A 43 -7.37 -20.56 -7.40
N ILE A 44 -6.15 -20.20 -7.81
CA ILE A 44 -4.93 -20.85 -7.32
C ILE A 44 -4.80 -20.70 -5.80
N ARG A 45 -5.11 -19.53 -5.26
CA ARG A 45 -5.02 -19.24 -3.82
C ARG A 45 -6.17 -19.80 -3.00
N MET A 46 -7.25 -20.24 -3.66
CA MET A 46 -8.35 -20.96 -3.01
C MET A 46 -8.06 -22.45 -2.81
N VAL A 47 -6.99 -22.98 -3.41
CA VAL A 47 -6.58 -24.37 -3.17
C VAL A 47 -6.11 -24.52 -1.73
N SER A 48 -6.88 -25.23 -0.91
CA SER A 48 -6.65 -25.40 0.52
C SER A 48 -7.35 -26.63 1.05
N ASP A 49 -6.70 -27.35 1.97
CA ASP A 49 -7.28 -28.48 2.72
C ASP A 49 -8.09 -28.03 3.95
N VAL A 50 -8.10 -26.74 4.22
CA VAL A 50 -8.77 -26.13 5.38
C VAL A 50 -9.75 -25.03 4.94
N SER A 51 -10.66 -24.66 5.82
CA SER A 51 -11.59 -23.56 5.58
C SER A 51 -10.83 -22.23 5.43
N MET A 52 -11.33 -21.38 4.57
CA MET A 52 -10.73 -20.06 4.33
C MET A 52 -11.78 -18.95 4.29
N GLY A 53 -11.29 -17.73 4.46
CA GLY A 53 -12.11 -16.53 4.41
C GLY A 53 -11.43 -15.38 3.70
N VAL A 54 -11.97 -14.17 3.85
CA VAL A 54 -11.44 -12.94 3.24
C VAL A 54 -11.42 -11.82 4.27
N LEU A 55 -10.32 -11.09 4.36
CA LEU A 55 -10.28 -9.81 5.06
C LEU A 55 -11.00 -8.77 4.20
N LEU A 56 -12.17 -8.32 4.65
CA LEU A 56 -13.03 -7.41 3.91
C LEU A 56 -12.95 -6.01 4.51
N SER A 57 -12.63 -5.03 3.67
CA SER A 57 -12.69 -3.61 3.98
C SER A 57 -13.74 -2.91 3.11
N GLY A 58 -13.93 -1.61 3.28
CA GLY A 58 -14.72 -0.79 2.35
C GLY A 58 -14.03 -0.55 0.99
N GLY A 59 -12.81 -1.04 0.81
CA GLY A 59 -11.97 -0.80 -0.37
C GLY A 59 -12.32 -1.67 -1.58
N ILE A 60 -12.07 -1.14 -2.78
CA ILE A 60 -12.37 -1.85 -4.05
C ILE A 60 -11.61 -3.17 -4.18
N ASP A 61 -10.39 -3.30 -3.64
CA ASP A 61 -9.55 -4.48 -3.79
C ASP A 61 -10.14 -5.68 -3.06
N SER A 62 -10.43 -5.53 -1.77
CA SER A 62 -11.07 -6.60 -0.98
C SER A 62 -12.47 -6.93 -1.53
N ASN A 63 -13.20 -5.91 -2.00
CA ASN A 63 -14.51 -6.09 -2.61
C ASN A 63 -14.43 -6.91 -3.91
N ALA A 64 -13.43 -6.65 -4.75
CA ALA A 64 -13.19 -7.43 -5.98
C ALA A 64 -12.88 -8.90 -5.65
N ILE A 65 -12.02 -9.15 -4.64
CA ILE A 65 -11.71 -10.52 -4.22
C ILE A 65 -12.96 -11.26 -3.75
N VAL A 66 -13.77 -10.66 -2.86
CA VAL A 66 -15.00 -11.30 -2.34
C VAL A 66 -15.99 -11.56 -3.49
N ALA A 67 -16.20 -10.59 -4.38
CA ALA A 67 -17.11 -10.73 -5.51
C ALA A 67 -16.68 -11.85 -6.49
N MET A 68 -15.40 -11.93 -6.80
CA MET A 68 -14.84 -12.98 -7.67
C MET A 68 -14.85 -14.35 -6.98
N MET A 69 -14.46 -14.40 -5.70
CA MET A 69 -14.52 -15.65 -4.94
C MET A 69 -15.95 -16.19 -4.83
N ASN A 70 -16.96 -15.30 -4.71
CA ASN A 70 -18.37 -15.69 -4.67
C ASN A 70 -18.85 -16.34 -5.98
N SER A 71 -18.19 -16.12 -7.10
CA SER A 71 -18.47 -16.84 -8.34
C SER A 71 -17.88 -18.26 -8.36
N CYS A 72 -16.91 -18.55 -7.47
CA CYS A 72 -16.24 -19.85 -7.39
C CYS A 72 -16.81 -20.74 -6.29
N THR A 73 -17.29 -20.17 -5.19
CA THR A 73 -17.80 -20.92 -4.04
C THR A 73 -18.95 -20.18 -3.37
N ARG A 74 -19.79 -20.91 -2.66
CA ARG A 74 -20.80 -20.34 -1.76
C ARG A 74 -20.30 -20.40 -0.32
N GLN A 75 -20.88 -19.59 0.57
CA GLN A 75 -20.54 -19.54 2.00
C GLN A 75 -19.11 -19.03 2.29
N ILE A 76 -18.80 -17.87 1.76
CA ILE A 76 -17.55 -17.18 2.05
C ILE A 76 -17.65 -16.55 3.43
N LYS A 77 -16.64 -16.80 4.28
CA LYS A 77 -16.47 -16.08 5.53
C LYS A 77 -15.72 -14.77 5.27
N THR A 78 -16.27 -13.66 5.76
CA THR A 78 -15.64 -12.35 5.63
C THR A 78 -15.41 -11.72 6.99
N PHE A 79 -14.30 -11.00 7.16
CA PHE A 79 -13.85 -10.46 8.43
C PHE A 79 -13.53 -8.98 8.30
N THR A 80 -14.10 -8.16 9.19
CA THR A 80 -13.89 -6.71 9.22
C THR A 80 -13.68 -6.23 10.65
N VAL A 81 -12.69 -5.37 10.86
CA VAL A 81 -12.57 -4.61 12.10
C VAL A 81 -12.98 -3.17 11.87
N GLY A 82 -13.65 -2.58 12.85
CA GLY A 82 -13.99 -1.18 12.87
C GLY A 82 -13.52 -0.50 14.14
N PHE A 83 -13.64 0.80 14.17
CA PHE A 83 -13.25 1.66 15.28
C PHE A 83 -14.44 2.48 15.76
N GLU A 84 -14.33 3.05 16.97
CA GLU A 84 -15.33 4.01 17.46
C GLU A 84 -15.31 5.35 16.70
N ASP A 85 -14.17 5.70 16.11
CA ASP A 85 -14.04 6.88 15.27
C ASP A 85 -14.58 6.59 13.86
N GLU A 86 -15.70 7.23 13.53
CA GLU A 86 -16.37 7.09 12.22
C GLU A 86 -15.48 7.41 11.02
N LEU A 87 -14.39 8.18 11.20
CA LEU A 87 -13.46 8.51 10.11
C LEU A 87 -12.64 7.30 9.64
N TYR A 88 -12.50 6.29 10.49
CA TYR A 88 -11.71 5.08 10.22
C TYR A 88 -12.55 3.81 10.24
N ASP A 89 -13.88 3.93 10.38
CA ASP A 89 -14.78 2.79 10.45
C ASP A 89 -15.34 2.44 9.08
N GLU A 90 -14.85 1.37 8.49
CA GLU A 90 -15.27 0.86 7.17
C GLU A 90 -16.33 -0.25 7.27
N ARG A 91 -16.85 -0.56 8.48
CA ARG A 91 -17.82 -1.66 8.67
C ARG A 91 -19.09 -1.49 7.85
N ARG A 92 -19.56 -0.25 7.67
CA ARG A 92 -20.78 0.03 6.92
C ARG A 92 -20.65 -0.41 5.45
N GLU A 93 -19.56 -0.07 4.82
CA GLU A 93 -19.27 -0.41 3.44
C GLU A 93 -19.02 -1.91 3.28
N ALA A 94 -18.27 -2.50 4.20
CA ALA A 94 -17.99 -3.94 4.22
C ALA A 94 -19.27 -4.76 4.41
N ARG A 95 -20.11 -4.38 5.37
CA ARG A 95 -21.42 -5.02 5.62
C ARG A 95 -22.34 -4.93 4.42
N PHE A 96 -22.41 -3.77 3.75
CA PHE A 96 -23.21 -3.60 2.54
C PHE A 96 -22.85 -4.62 1.46
N LEU A 97 -21.57 -4.89 1.24
CA LEU A 97 -21.15 -5.89 0.28
C LEU A 97 -21.41 -7.31 0.79
N ALA A 98 -21.12 -7.58 2.05
CA ALA A 98 -21.34 -8.86 2.68
C ALA A 98 -22.80 -9.32 2.59
N ASP A 99 -23.73 -8.42 2.90
CA ASP A 99 -25.20 -8.65 2.78
C ASP A 99 -25.60 -8.91 1.31
N ARG A 100 -25.02 -8.15 0.37
CA ARG A 100 -25.33 -8.29 -1.05
C ARG A 100 -24.85 -9.62 -1.65
N LEU A 101 -23.75 -10.15 -1.16
CA LEU A 101 -23.14 -11.40 -1.63
C LEU A 101 -23.46 -12.60 -0.74
N ASP A 102 -24.31 -12.41 0.28
CA ASP A 102 -24.74 -13.45 1.23
C ASP A 102 -23.55 -14.20 1.87
N THR A 103 -22.58 -13.44 2.38
CA THR A 103 -21.39 -14.00 3.05
C THR A 103 -21.67 -14.18 4.55
N ASP A 104 -20.97 -15.18 5.16
CA ASP A 104 -20.92 -15.33 6.62
C ASP A 104 -19.98 -14.26 7.20
N HIS A 105 -20.56 -13.09 7.52
CA HIS A 105 -19.82 -11.88 7.85
C HIS A 105 -19.58 -11.73 9.36
N HIS A 106 -18.31 -11.61 9.73
CA HIS A 106 -17.88 -11.38 11.11
C HIS A 106 -17.24 -10.00 11.23
N GLU A 107 -17.71 -9.20 12.16
CA GLU A 107 -17.16 -7.87 12.43
C GLU A 107 -16.93 -7.65 13.92
N MET A 108 -15.91 -6.84 14.23
CA MET A 108 -15.57 -6.48 15.60
C MET A 108 -15.23 -4.98 15.67
N VAL A 109 -15.69 -4.34 16.76
CA VAL A 109 -15.23 -2.99 17.10
C VAL A 109 -14.00 -3.12 17.98
N VAL A 110 -12.89 -2.59 17.49
CA VAL A 110 -11.64 -2.55 18.24
C VAL A 110 -11.60 -1.29 19.09
N LYS A 111 -11.40 -1.48 20.39
CA LYS A 111 -11.05 -0.45 21.36
C LYS A 111 -9.65 -0.75 21.86
N PRO A 112 -8.61 -0.35 21.12
CA PRO A 112 -7.27 -0.75 21.49
C PRO A 112 -6.88 -0.08 22.82
N ASP A 113 -6.57 -0.89 23.81
CA ASP A 113 -5.77 -0.42 24.94
C ASP A 113 -4.31 -0.35 24.47
N VAL A 114 -3.84 0.86 24.26
CA VAL A 114 -2.49 1.12 23.75
C VAL A 114 -1.43 0.51 24.65
N LEU A 115 -1.65 0.55 25.98
CA LEU A 115 -0.71 0.00 26.94
C LEU A 115 -0.64 -1.54 26.90
N ASP A 116 -1.73 -2.19 26.52
CA ASP A 116 -1.79 -3.66 26.38
C ASP A 116 -1.28 -4.15 25.02
N ILE A 117 -1.58 -3.42 23.93
CA ILE A 117 -1.25 -3.87 22.58
C ILE A 117 0.19 -3.59 22.18
N LEU A 118 0.77 -2.44 22.55
CA LEU A 118 2.12 -2.06 22.13
C LEU A 118 3.21 -3.05 22.54
N PRO A 119 3.24 -3.59 23.77
CA PRO A 119 4.22 -4.63 24.14
C PRO A 119 4.07 -5.91 23.30
N LYS A 120 2.84 -6.30 22.94
CA LYS A 120 2.58 -7.46 22.11
C LYS A 120 3.08 -7.26 20.67
N LEU A 121 2.81 -6.08 20.09
CA LEU A 121 3.32 -5.72 18.78
C LEU A 121 4.86 -5.61 18.78
N ALA A 122 5.45 -4.96 19.76
CA ALA A 122 6.91 -4.87 19.88
C ALA A 122 7.58 -6.24 19.96
N CYS A 123 6.96 -7.18 20.69
CA CYS A 123 7.44 -8.56 20.77
C CYS A 123 7.26 -9.32 19.43
N ALA A 124 6.12 -9.09 18.75
CA ALA A 124 5.81 -9.78 17.50
C ALA A 124 6.71 -9.31 16.34
N TYR A 125 6.91 -8.00 16.22
CA TYR A 125 7.74 -7.41 15.15
C TYR A 125 9.25 -7.51 15.42
N ASP A 126 9.64 -7.71 16.69
CA ASP A 126 11.04 -7.81 17.15
C ASP A 126 11.94 -6.60 16.80
N GLU A 127 11.33 -5.52 16.34
CA GLU A 127 11.97 -4.24 16.02
C GLU A 127 10.97 -3.07 16.14
N PRO A 128 11.44 -1.81 16.23
CA PRO A 128 10.56 -0.66 16.19
C PRO A 128 9.83 -0.57 14.84
N PHE A 129 8.53 -0.73 14.86
CA PHE A 129 7.66 -0.67 13.68
C PHE A 129 6.66 0.49 13.82
N ALA A 130 6.60 1.39 12.83
CA ALA A 130 5.91 2.67 12.96
C ALA A 130 4.60 2.79 12.17
N ASP A 131 4.16 1.76 11.44
CA ASP A 131 2.88 1.80 10.75
C ASP A 131 1.72 1.59 11.74
N PRO A 132 0.85 2.62 11.95
CA PRO A 132 -0.28 2.51 12.89
C PRO A 132 -1.30 1.45 12.48
N SER A 133 -1.33 1.02 11.21
CA SER A 133 -2.24 -0.03 10.74
C SER A 133 -1.82 -1.43 11.22
N ALA A 134 -0.67 -1.59 11.87
CA ALA A 134 -0.31 -2.82 12.57
C ALA A 134 -1.34 -3.22 13.63
N VAL A 135 -1.92 -2.23 14.32
CA VAL A 135 -2.95 -2.47 15.36
C VAL A 135 -4.21 -3.10 14.76
N PRO A 136 -4.91 -2.51 13.77
CA PRO A 136 -6.06 -3.15 13.14
C PRO A 136 -5.72 -4.49 12.50
N SER A 137 -4.55 -4.62 11.87
CA SER A 137 -4.10 -5.90 11.26
C SER A 137 -3.98 -7.00 12.29
N TYR A 138 -3.43 -6.72 13.46
CA TYR A 138 -3.32 -7.67 14.55
C TYR A 138 -4.70 -8.14 15.04
N TYR A 139 -5.65 -7.22 15.25
CA TYR A 139 -6.97 -7.59 15.76
C TYR A 139 -7.84 -8.31 14.73
N VAL A 140 -7.79 -7.92 13.45
CA VAL A 140 -8.53 -8.65 12.40
C VAL A 140 -7.99 -10.07 12.23
N ALA A 141 -6.68 -10.26 12.33
CA ALA A 141 -6.04 -11.56 12.29
C ALA A 141 -6.46 -12.42 13.49
N GLN A 142 -6.47 -11.85 14.69
CA GLN A 142 -6.94 -12.53 15.91
C GLN A 142 -8.39 -13.01 15.77
N MET A 143 -9.28 -12.17 15.26
CA MET A 143 -10.68 -12.52 15.04
C MET A 143 -10.82 -13.59 13.95
N ALA A 144 -10.23 -13.39 12.78
CA ALA A 144 -10.35 -14.31 11.66
C ALA A 144 -9.83 -15.72 12.01
N ARG A 145 -8.74 -15.81 12.78
CA ARG A 145 -8.16 -17.09 13.21
C ARG A 145 -9.09 -17.95 14.07
N GLN A 146 -10.06 -17.34 14.74
CA GLN A 146 -11.08 -18.10 15.49
C GLN A 146 -12.01 -18.89 14.58
N HIS A 147 -12.11 -18.52 13.30
CA HIS A 147 -13.04 -19.09 12.34
C HIS A 147 -12.35 -19.86 11.20
N VAL A 148 -11.18 -19.40 10.78
CA VAL A 148 -10.44 -19.96 9.65
C VAL A 148 -8.92 -19.88 9.87
N PRO A 149 -8.13 -20.83 9.36
CA PRO A 149 -6.68 -20.74 9.40
C PRO A 149 -6.06 -20.01 8.22
N VAL A 150 -6.84 -19.73 7.16
CA VAL A 150 -6.37 -19.07 5.92
C VAL A 150 -7.33 -17.97 5.52
N VAL A 151 -6.78 -16.82 5.07
CA VAL A 151 -7.56 -15.72 4.49
C VAL A 151 -6.96 -15.21 3.20
N LEU A 152 -7.81 -14.70 2.30
CA LEU A 152 -7.40 -13.84 1.22
C LEU A 152 -7.46 -12.38 1.67
N ASN A 153 -6.59 -11.52 1.10
CA ASN A 153 -6.57 -10.09 1.36
C ASN A 153 -6.32 -9.27 0.08
N GLY A 154 -6.51 -7.95 0.16
CA GLY A 154 -6.38 -7.01 -0.96
C GLY A 154 -5.01 -6.39 -1.14
N ASP A 155 -3.98 -6.84 -0.42
CA ASP A 155 -2.64 -6.25 -0.50
C ASP A 155 -2.06 -6.34 -1.90
N GLY A 156 -1.36 -5.30 -2.33
CA GLY A 156 -0.83 -5.14 -3.67
C GLY A 156 -1.77 -4.41 -4.65
N GLY A 157 -3.05 -4.23 -4.33
CA GLY A 157 -4.00 -3.52 -5.19
C GLY A 157 -3.63 -2.05 -5.36
N ASP A 158 -3.28 -1.36 -4.29
CA ASP A 158 -2.89 0.05 -4.30
C ASP A 158 -1.58 0.29 -5.06
N GLU A 159 -0.59 -0.57 -4.88
CA GLU A 159 0.74 -0.49 -5.48
C GLU A 159 0.74 -0.86 -6.97
N ASN A 160 -0.25 -1.62 -7.42
CA ASN A 160 -0.42 -1.94 -8.84
C ASN A 160 -1.29 -0.91 -9.57
N PHE A 161 -2.26 -0.26 -8.90
CA PHE A 161 -3.29 0.58 -9.54
C PHE A 161 -3.42 1.99 -8.95
N ALA A 162 -2.38 2.51 -8.32
CA ALA A 162 -2.31 3.88 -7.81
C ALA A 162 -3.45 4.23 -6.85
N GLY A 163 -3.68 3.40 -5.84
CA GLY A 163 -4.76 3.59 -4.87
C GLY A 163 -4.49 4.64 -3.80
N TYR A 164 -3.24 5.01 -3.52
CA TYR A 164 -2.90 6.00 -2.50
C TYR A 164 -3.06 7.45 -2.97
N GLY A 165 -3.44 8.32 -2.05
CA GLY A 165 -3.50 9.77 -2.32
C GLY A 165 -2.13 10.38 -2.61
N THR A 166 -1.04 9.75 -2.15
CA THR A 166 0.34 10.17 -2.38
C THR A 166 0.72 10.20 -3.85
N TYR A 167 0.15 9.33 -4.69
CA TYR A 167 0.38 9.35 -6.14
C TYR A 167 -0.19 10.61 -6.80
N ILE A 168 -1.38 11.05 -6.36
CA ILE A 168 -1.97 12.32 -6.81
C ILE A 168 -1.10 13.49 -6.36
N GLN A 169 -0.65 13.48 -5.11
CA GLN A 169 0.24 14.51 -4.57
C GLN A 169 1.58 14.54 -5.33
N GLY A 170 2.13 13.38 -5.70
CA GLY A 170 3.34 13.26 -6.50
C GLY A 170 3.19 13.90 -7.89
N ILE A 171 2.06 13.66 -8.58
CA ILE A 171 1.75 14.29 -9.87
C ILE A 171 1.62 15.82 -9.72
N VAL A 172 0.93 16.28 -8.68
CA VAL A 172 0.80 17.73 -8.44
C VAL A 172 2.16 18.33 -8.09
N GLY A 173 2.93 17.67 -7.21
CA GLY A 173 4.28 18.09 -6.83
C GLY A 173 5.23 18.19 -8.02
N SER A 174 5.15 17.27 -8.98
CA SER A 174 5.99 17.31 -10.18
C SER A 174 5.76 18.55 -11.05
N ARG A 175 4.55 19.12 -11.03
CA ARG A 175 4.23 20.37 -11.75
C ARG A 175 4.78 21.61 -11.05
N LEU A 176 5.18 21.49 -9.79
CA LEU A 176 5.73 22.57 -8.98
C LEU A 176 7.27 22.58 -8.99
N GLU A 177 7.91 21.69 -9.71
CA GLU A 177 9.38 21.63 -9.86
C GLU A 177 9.98 22.98 -10.31
N SER A 178 9.29 23.65 -11.24
CA SER A 178 9.70 24.95 -11.78
C SER A 178 9.47 26.12 -10.83
N ILE A 179 8.75 25.94 -9.74
CA ILE A 179 8.50 27.00 -8.76
C ILE A 179 9.69 27.10 -7.81
N PRO A 180 10.32 28.28 -7.65
CA PRO A 180 11.43 28.44 -6.72
C PRO A 180 11.05 27.99 -5.31
N SER A 181 11.91 27.21 -4.67
CA SER A 181 11.68 26.63 -3.32
C SER A 181 11.39 27.69 -2.24
N LYS A 182 12.01 28.88 -2.35
CA LYS A 182 11.74 30.01 -1.45
C LYS A 182 10.30 30.50 -1.54
N LEU A 183 9.76 30.60 -2.77
CA LEU A 183 8.37 31.04 -2.99
C LEU A 183 7.38 29.97 -2.53
N GLY A 184 7.61 28.71 -2.88
CA GLY A 184 6.77 27.60 -2.44
C GLY A 184 6.77 27.44 -0.92
N GLY A 185 7.92 27.53 -0.27
CA GLY A 185 8.04 27.47 1.18
C GLY A 185 7.34 28.65 1.89
N PHE A 186 7.37 29.85 1.33
CA PHE A 186 6.64 31.00 1.87
C PHE A 186 5.12 30.79 1.79
N LEU A 187 4.62 30.37 0.61
CA LEU A 187 3.19 30.08 0.44
C LEU A 187 2.72 28.90 1.31
N SER A 188 3.53 27.89 1.45
CA SER A 188 3.28 26.75 2.35
C SER A 188 3.06 27.22 3.79
N LYS A 189 3.96 28.06 4.33
CA LYS A 189 3.85 28.59 5.71
C LYS A 189 2.57 29.40 5.93
N ILE A 190 2.12 30.18 4.94
CA ILE A 190 0.87 30.95 5.03
C ILE A 190 -0.34 29.99 5.12
N LEU A 191 -0.35 28.93 4.34
CA LEU A 191 -1.47 27.97 4.31
C LEU A 191 -1.47 27.01 5.49
N ASP A 192 -0.31 26.68 6.04
CA ASP A 192 -0.15 25.76 7.18
C ASP A 192 -0.76 26.32 8.47
N GLN A 193 -0.95 27.65 8.57
CA GLN A 193 -1.67 28.28 9.69
C GLN A 193 -3.14 27.84 9.77
N LYS A 194 -3.71 27.28 8.70
CA LYS A 194 -5.03 26.65 8.71
C LYS A 194 -4.92 25.19 9.14
N LYS A 195 -5.27 24.88 10.38
CA LYS A 195 -4.97 23.62 11.10
C LYS A 195 -5.53 22.34 10.47
N GLN A 196 -6.47 22.35 9.52
CA GLN A 196 -7.09 21.14 8.92
C GLN A 196 -7.58 21.35 7.48
N GLY A 197 -7.77 20.22 6.74
CA GLY A 197 -8.44 20.16 5.46
C GLY A 197 -7.56 20.39 4.22
N LYS A 198 -8.17 20.72 3.09
CA LYS A 198 -7.52 20.88 1.77
C LYS A 198 -6.35 21.90 1.78
N ALA A 199 -6.41 22.90 2.67
CA ALA A 199 -5.35 23.91 2.79
C ALA A 199 -4.05 23.32 3.34
N LYS A 200 -4.12 22.39 4.29
CA LYS A 200 -2.96 21.68 4.84
C LYS A 200 -2.31 20.78 3.79
N SER A 201 -3.11 20.03 3.02
CA SER A 201 -2.58 19.21 1.92
C SER A 201 -1.90 20.07 0.85
N LEU A 202 -2.47 21.23 0.52
CA LEU A 202 -1.86 22.17 -0.43
C LEU A 202 -0.56 22.77 0.13
N ALA A 203 -0.51 23.10 1.42
CA ALA A 203 0.71 23.57 2.07
C ALA A 203 1.83 22.53 1.97
N GLN A 204 1.53 21.27 2.25
CA GLN A 204 2.50 20.17 2.14
C GLN A 204 3.04 20.04 0.71
N ILE A 205 2.16 20.10 -0.30
CA ILE A 205 2.56 20.04 -1.71
C ILE A 205 3.44 21.24 -2.08
N LEU A 206 3.07 22.45 -1.66
CA LEU A 206 3.86 23.66 -1.92
C LEU A 206 5.24 23.64 -1.26
N ALA A 207 5.38 22.96 -0.12
CA ALA A 207 6.67 22.75 0.52
C ALA A 207 7.66 21.89 -0.32
N LEU A 208 7.15 21.17 -1.31
CA LEU A 208 7.92 20.35 -2.24
C LEU A 208 8.43 21.15 -3.47
N SER A 209 8.03 22.41 -3.64
CA SER A 209 8.42 23.24 -4.79
C SER A 209 9.93 23.35 -4.94
N GLY A 210 10.40 23.30 -6.20
CA GLY A 210 11.82 23.40 -6.54
C GLY A 210 12.66 22.17 -6.21
N LYS A 211 12.04 21.06 -5.84
CA LYS A 211 12.71 19.76 -5.65
C LYS A 211 12.41 18.84 -6.84
N SER A 212 13.33 17.92 -7.11
CA SER A 212 13.12 16.89 -8.15
C SER A 212 11.92 15.98 -7.82
N ARG A 213 11.35 15.33 -8.84
CA ARG A 213 10.24 14.36 -8.68
C ARG A 213 10.60 13.26 -7.70
N ALA A 214 11.81 12.74 -7.79
CA ALA A 214 12.33 11.71 -6.90
C ALA A 214 12.32 12.18 -5.43
N ARG A 215 12.88 13.37 -5.16
CA ARG A 215 12.85 13.95 -3.81
C ARG A 215 11.44 14.25 -3.33
N ASN A 216 10.57 14.74 -4.20
CA ASN A 216 9.18 14.99 -3.87
C ASN A 216 8.48 13.71 -3.42
N PHE A 217 8.64 12.62 -4.18
CA PHE A 217 8.05 11.34 -3.83
C PHE A 217 8.61 10.77 -2.53
N GLY A 218 9.93 10.80 -2.33
CA GLY A 218 10.56 10.39 -1.08
C GLY A 218 10.03 11.15 0.14
N HIS A 219 9.84 12.48 0.02
CA HIS A 219 9.23 13.27 1.10
C HIS A 219 7.78 12.89 1.40
N LEU A 220 7.00 12.50 0.39
CA LEU A 220 5.60 12.07 0.56
C LEU A 220 5.48 10.72 1.27
N ARG A 221 6.55 9.92 1.28
CA ARG A 221 6.62 8.62 1.97
C ARG A 221 7.12 8.72 3.42
N ARG A 222 7.53 9.89 3.88
CA ARG A 222 7.91 10.08 5.28
C ARG A 222 6.70 10.04 6.20
N VAL A 223 6.78 9.27 7.27
CA VAL A 223 5.77 9.24 8.34
C VAL A 223 5.86 10.53 9.17
N ALA A 224 7.07 10.98 9.50
CA ALA A 224 7.31 12.20 10.25
C ALA A 224 7.98 13.27 9.37
N THR A 225 7.57 14.53 9.55
CA THR A 225 8.24 15.65 8.90
C THR A 225 9.64 15.85 9.50
N LEU A 226 10.57 16.43 8.73
CA LEU A 226 11.91 16.75 9.22
C LEU A 226 11.88 17.58 10.53
N ALA A 227 10.99 18.58 10.60
CA ALA A 227 10.85 19.40 11.78
C ALA A 227 10.46 18.60 13.03
N VAL A 228 9.56 17.63 12.89
CA VAL A 228 9.18 16.72 13.99
C VAL A 228 10.36 15.84 14.37
N THR A 229 11.03 15.22 13.39
CA THR A 229 12.21 14.38 13.66
C THR A 229 13.32 15.18 14.37
N GLU A 230 13.63 16.37 13.88
CA GLU A 230 14.63 17.26 14.50
C GLU A 230 14.26 17.68 15.93
N SER A 231 12.97 17.84 16.24
CA SER A 231 12.51 18.19 17.58
C SER A 231 12.62 17.05 18.59
N LEU A 232 12.62 15.80 18.12
CA LEU A 232 12.70 14.61 18.96
C LEU A 232 14.13 14.17 19.26
N LEU A 233 15.10 14.55 18.41
CA LEU A 233 16.48 14.13 18.54
C LEU A 233 17.28 15.05 19.47
N THR A 234 18.14 14.46 20.31
CA THR A 234 19.15 15.18 21.06
C THR A 234 20.23 15.75 20.15
N ASN A 235 21.02 16.72 20.63
CA ASN A 235 22.10 17.30 19.83
C ASN A 235 23.14 16.26 19.45
N ASP A 236 23.51 15.38 20.38
CA ASP A 236 24.49 14.29 20.12
C ASP A 236 24.00 13.35 18.99
N TYR A 237 22.70 13.02 18.99
CA TYR A 237 22.12 12.23 17.91
C TYR A 237 22.10 12.97 16.56
N LYS A 238 21.85 14.28 16.57
CA LYS A 238 21.90 15.11 15.35
C LYS A 238 23.30 15.14 14.76
N GLU A 239 24.32 15.21 15.63
CA GLU A 239 25.73 15.13 15.18
C GLU A 239 26.06 13.75 14.62
N LEU A 240 25.59 12.68 15.26
CA LEU A 240 25.81 11.31 14.82
C LEU A 240 25.22 11.02 13.43
N ILE A 241 24.02 11.53 13.15
CA ILE A 241 23.33 11.33 11.87
C ILE A 241 23.58 12.49 10.88
N HIS A 242 24.53 13.39 11.18
CA HIS A 242 24.82 14.52 10.31
C HIS A 242 25.20 14.03 8.90
N GLY A 243 24.52 14.56 7.88
CA GLY A 243 24.70 14.14 6.50
C GLY A 243 23.87 12.91 6.05
N PHE A 244 23.19 12.24 6.97
CA PHE A 244 22.27 11.15 6.62
C PHE A 244 20.97 11.70 6.03
N ASP A 245 20.64 11.28 4.82
CA ASP A 245 19.36 11.59 4.16
C ASP A 245 18.47 10.35 4.14
N SER A 246 17.47 10.31 5.00
CA SER A 246 16.56 9.16 5.15
C SER A 246 15.74 8.81 3.91
N ILE A 247 15.74 9.66 2.87
CA ILE A 247 15.05 9.39 1.61
C ILE A 247 16.00 9.05 0.46
N SER A 248 17.32 9.04 0.69
CA SER A 248 18.30 8.80 -0.37
C SER A 248 18.04 7.51 -1.15
N HIS A 249 17.74 6.43 -0.44
CA HIS A 249 17.40 5.15 -1.06
C HIS A 249 16.16 5.25 -1.97
N LEU A 250 15.11 5.93 -1.53
CA LEU A 250 13.89 6.14 -2.35
C LEU A 250 14.19 7.01 -3.58
N VAL A 251 15.06 8.01 -3.44
CA VAL A 251 15.49 8.87 -4.55
C VAL A 251 16.27 8.04 -5.58
N GLU A 252 17.24 7.24 -5.15
CA GLU A 252 18.02 6.34 -6.01
C GLU A 252 17.13 5.32 -6.73
N CYS A 253 16.17 4.71 -6.02
CA CYS A 253 15.20 3.80 -6.62
C CYS A 253 14.35 4.52 -7.68
N TYR A 254 13.86 5.72 -7.36
CA TYR A 254 13.06 6.50 -8.31
C TYR A 254 13.83 6.83 -9.59
N GLU A 255 15.07 7.33 -9.46
CA GLU A 255 15.92 7.69 -10.60
C GLU A 255 16.28 6.47 -11.46
N ARG A 256 16.52 5.33 -10.83
CA ARG A 256 16.80 4.06 -11.52
C ARG A 256 15.59 3.51 -12.29
N LEU A 257 14.39 3.67 -11.74
CA LEU A 257 13.15 3.11 -12.27
C LEU A 257 12.38 4.08 -13.19
N ASP A 258 12.81 5.36 -13.30
CA ASP A 258 12.11 6.34 -14.15
C ASP A 258 12.25 5.97 -15.64
N ARG A 259 11.09 5.74 -16.27
CA ARG A 259 10.94 5.46 -17.70
C ARG A 259 10.03 6.50 -18.38
N GLY A 260 9.85 7.67 -17.75
CA GLY A 260 9.07 8.78 -18.28
C GLY A 260 7.58 8.78 -17.94
N ASP A 261 7.03 7.70 -17.41
CA ASP A 261 5.66 7.66 -16.85
C ASP A 261 5.73 7.84 -15.34
N ILE A 262 5.38 9.03 -14.88
CA ILE A 262 5.47 9.38 -13.44
C ILE A 262 4.63 8.47 -12.55
N VAL A 263 3.46 8.02 -12.99
CA VAL A 263 2.60 7.12 -12.20
C VAL A 263 3.27 5.77 -12.06
N ASN A 264 3.70 5.18 -13.18
CA ASN A 264 4.37 3.89 -13.15
C ASN A 264 5.70 3.93 -12.40
N THR A 265 6.46 5.03 -12.50
CA THR A 265 7.70 5.20 -11.72
C THR A 265 7.40 5.16 -10.21
N MET A 266 6.41 5.91 -9.74
CA MET A 266 6.04 5.90 -8.32
C MET A 266 5.56 4.52 -7.85
N LEU A 267 4.77 3.82 -8.68
CA LEU A 267 4.32 2.46 -8.39
C LEU A 267 5.47 1.46 -8.36
N ALA A 268 6.44 1.59 -9.26
CA ALA A 268 7.62 0.73 -9.30
C ALA A 268 8.48 0.91 -8.04
N VAL A 269 8.68 2.16 -7.60
CA VAL A 269 9.39 2.44 -6.34
C VAL A 269 8.68 1.81 -5.15
N ASP A 270 7.35 1.95 -5.06
CA ASP A 270 6.60 1.35 -3.95
C ASP A 270 6.62 -0.17 -3.96
N ARG A 271 6.58 -0.79 -5.14
CA ARG A 271 6.70 -2.25 -5.26
C ARG A 271 8.07 -2.78 -4.85
N GLU A 272 9.13 -1.99 -5.02
CA GLU A 272 10.48 -2.40 -4.60
C GLU A 272 10.83 -2.02 -3.15
N THR A 273 10.07 -1.12 -2.51
CA THR A 273 10.40 -0.59 -1.18
C THR A 273 9.24 -0.71 -0.21
N PHE A 274 8.24 0.16 -0.32
CA PHE A 274 7.14 0.26 0.64
C PHE A 274 6.30 -1.03 0.75
N LEU A 275 6.04 -1.69 -0.37
CA LEU A 275 5.27 -2.94 -0.37
C LEU A 275 5.97 -4.07 0.39
N PRO A 276 7.23 -4.44 0.10
CA PRO A 276 7.91 -5.52 0.82
C PRO A 276 8.32 -5.14 2.25
N ASP A 277 8.84 -3.94 2.45
CA ASP A 277 9.51 -3.55 3.70
C ASP A 277 8.53 -3.02 4.76
N ASP A 278 7.32 -2.62 4.38
CA ASP A 278 6.29 -2.15 5.31
C ASP A 278 5.02 -3.02 5.23
N LEU A 279 4.33 -3.02 4.09
CA LEU A 279 2.99 -3.60 4.01
C LEU A 279 2.98 -5.12 4.16
N LEU A 280 3.82 -5.84 3.40
CA LEU A 280 3.87 -7.29 3.46
C LEU A 280 4.52 -7.78 4.75
N PHE A 281 5.55 -7.10 5.22
CA PHE A 281 6.15 -7.36 6.53
C PHE A 281 5.10 -7.21 7.64
N LYS A 282 4.35 -6.11 7.61
CA LYS A 282 3.28 -5.84 8.59
C LYS A 282 2.23 -6.94 8.61
N ILE A 283 1.65 -7.28 7.46
CA ILE A 283 0.54 -8.23 7.42
C ILE A 283 1.00 -9.64 7.78
N ASP A 284 2.19 -10.04 7.33
CA ASP A 284 2.76 -11.35 7.65
C ASP A 284 2.94 -11.51 9.17
N ILE A 285 3.62 -10.58 9.81
CA ILE A 285 3.84 -10.63 11.26
C ILE A 285 2.51 -10.58 12.03
N ALA A 286 1.59 -9.67 11.66
CA ALA A 286 0.30 -9.55 12.33
C ALA A 286 -0.54 -10.83 12.23
N THR A 287 -0.58 -11.46 11.07
CA THR A 287 -1.36 -12.68 10.84
C THR A 287 -0.67 -13.90 11.44
N MET A 288 0.64 -14.03 11.27
CA MET A 288 1.41 -15.16 11.80
C MET A 288 1.51 -15.15 13.33
N SER A 289 1.39 -13.99 14.00
CA SER A 289 1.26 -13.89 15.46
C SER A 289 0.06 -14.67 15.99
N HIS A 290 -0.92 -14.94 15.14
CA HIS A 290 -2.12 -15.74 15.48
C HIS A 290 -2.17 -17.08 14.75
N GLY A 291 -1.16 -17.43 13.94
CA GLY A 291 -1.15 -18.64 13.12
C GLY A 291 -2.20 -18.59 12.00
N LEU A 292 -2.46 -17.41 11.46
CA LEU A 292 -3.34 -17.16 10.31
C LEU A 292 -2.49 -16.98 9.05
N GLU A 293 -2.72 -17.75 8.01
CA GLU A 293 -2.07 -17.57 6.72
C GLU A 293 -2.82 -16.54 5.88
N ALA A 294 -2.14 -15.49 5.43
CA ALA A 294 -2.70 -14.49 4.52
C ALA A 294 -2.18 -14.69 3.10
N ARG A 295 -3.08 -14.70 2.12
CA ARG A 295 -2.77 -14.85 0.69
C ARG A 295 -3.27 -13.64 -0.09
N SER A 296 -2.41 -13.04 -0.91
CA SER A 296 -2.70 -11.82 -1.67
C SER A 296 -2.79 -12.08 -3.18
N PRO A 297 -4.00 -12.20 -3.76
CA PRO A 297 -4.17 -12.46 -5.20
C PRO A 297 -3.60 -11.36 -6.08
N PHE A 298 -3.65 -10.10 -5.67
CA PHE A 298 -3.09 -8.96 -6.40
C PHE A 298 -1.56 -8.99 -6.53
N LEU A 299 -0.89 -9.88 -5.78
CA LEU A 299 0.55 -10.11 -5.83
C LEU A 299 0.93 -11.37 -6.61
N ASP A 300 -0.01 -11.95 -7.37
CA ASP A 300 0.34 -12.98 -8.33
C ASP A 300 1.30 -12.41 -9.38
N HIS A 301 2.40 -13.13 -9.67
CA HIS A 301 3.45 -12.59 -10.54
C HIS A 301 2.95 -12.31 -11.97
N HIS A 302 2.07 -13.14 -12.52
CA HIS A 302 1.47 -12.89 -13.83
C HIS A 302 0.58 -11.65 -13.83
N PHE A 303 -0.20 -11.47 -12.75
CA PHE A 303 -1.04 -10.30 -12.58
C PHE A 303 -0.20 -9.02 -12.43
N VAL A 304 0.84 -9.06 -11.58
CA VAL A 304 1.75 -7.93 -11.35
C VAL A 304 2.53 -7.58 -12.62
N GLU A 305 3.05 -8.56 -13.35
CA GLU A 305 3.75 -8.36 -14.63
C GLU A 305 2.84 -7.72 -15.69
N PHE A 306 1.57 -8.13 -15.74
CA PHE A 306 0.60 -7.52 -16.63
C PHE A 306 0.28 -6.09 -16.20
N ALA A 307 -0.02 -5.88 -14.91
CA ALA A 307 -0.31 -4.56 -14.36
C ALA A 307 0.86 -3.58 -14.56
N ALA A 308 2.11 -4.03 -14.38
CA ALA A 308 3.31 -3.20 -14.57
C ALA A 308 3.45 -2.66 -16.01
N LYS A 309 2.97 -3.41 -17.00
CA LYS A 309 3.01 -3.01 -18.42
C LYS A 309 1.92 -2.01 -18.82
N LEU A 310 0.89 -1.83 -18.00
CA LEU A 310 -0.19 -0.90 -18.32
C LEU A 310 0.24 0.55 -18.18
N PRO A 311 -0.17 1.44 -19.10
CA PRO A 311 0.08 2.88 -19.00
C PRO A 311 -0.47 3.47 -17.69
N GLY A 312 0.25 4.38 -17.08
CA GLY A 312 -0.13 5.00 -15.80
C GLY A 312 -1.48 5.71 -15.83
N HIS A 313 -1.89 6.26 -17.00
CA HIS A 313 -3.20 6.92 -17.13
C HIS A 313 -4.39 5.95 -17.03
N LEU A 314 -4.20 4.64 -17.22
CA LEU A 314 -5.22 3.63 -16.96
C LEU A 314 -5.33 3.29 -15.48
N LYS A 315 -4.29 3.50 -14.70
CA LYS A 315 -4.26 3.26 -13.25
C LYS A 315 -4.75 4.49 -12.49
N LEU A 316 -4.27 5.67 -12.87
CA LEU A 316 -4.66 6.95 -12.30
C LEU A 316 -5.07 7.93 -13.41
N ASN A 317 -6.37 8.12 -13.58
CA ASN A 317 -6.92 9.01 -14.60
C ASN A 317 -7.44 10.30 -13.96
N ARG A 318 -6.74 11.42 -14.18
CA ARG A 318 -6.98 12.71 -13.51
C ARG A 318 -6.91 12.54 -11.97
N TRP A 319 -8.08 12.43 -11.32
CA TRP A 319 -8.19 12.27 -9.87
C TRP A 319 -8.83 10.92 -9.47
N ARG A 320 -9.13 10.06 -10.44
CA ARG A 320 -9.72 8.73 -10.21
C ARG A 320 -8.61 7.71 -10.07
N LYS A 321 -8.44 7.24 -8.86
CA LYS A 321 -7.54 6.14 -8.48
C LYS A 321 -8.12 4.81 -8.95
N LYS A 322 -7.25 3.82 -9.18
CA LYS A 322 -7.65 2.45 -9.61
C LYS A 322 -8.63 2.48 -10.81
N TYR A 323 -8.35 3.36 -11.78
CA TYR A 323 -9.32 3.70 -12.83
C TYR A 323 -9.75 2.52 -13.68
N ILE A 324 -8.84 1.59 -13.97
CA ILE A 324 -9.09 0.41 -14.81
C ILE A 324 -9.64 -0.78 -14.01
N LEU A 325 -9.41 -0.82 -12.73
CA LEU A 325 -9.89 -1.86 -11.80
C LEU A 325 -11.35 -1.61 -11.43
#